data_29bc96bda52c1d85be08dc83ff9db896
#
_entry.id   29bc96bda52c1d85be08dc83ff9db896
#
_cell.length_a   1.000
_cell.length_b   1.000
_cell.length_c   1.000
_cell.angle_alpha   90.00
_cell.angle_beta   90.00
_cell.angle_gamma   90.00
#
_symmetry.space_group_name_H-M   'P 1'
#
loop_
_entity.id
_entity.type
_entity.pdbx_description
1 polymer ?
#
loop_
_entity_poly.entity_id
_entity_poly.type
_entity_poly.pdbx_seq_one_letter_code
_entity_poly.pdbx_strand_id
1 'polypeptide(L)'
;MTEQLNVQQMAEKLLAADNILILCHKNPDGDTVGCGSALYYALLALEKHAAVLCADPIPGRYAFTNPRLFKGEFEPQIVVAVDVASVQLFGEGNGVPQYTRHVDLCIDHHAGNSGYAEFTLLDGSAAAAAELLYEVICAMHVEITPHIADCLYTGLSTDTGCFKFSSTKASTHITAAKLMEAGAHVEELNTLLFDTKSRERMEAERIARNHLEYHLDGRCALIYLTRDEIEQSRVDPADLEEPVS
;
A
#
# COMPACT_ATOMS: atom_id res chain seq x y z
N MET A 1 0.77 -24.33 -6.74
CA MET A 1 0.28 -23.30 -7.70
C MET A 1 -0.91 -22.63 -7.04
N THR A 2 -0.93 -21.31 -7.02
CA THR A 2 -2.05 -20.53 -6.48
C THR A 2 -3.32 -20.75 -7.31
N GLU A 3 -4.48 -20.75 -6.70
CA GLU A 3 -5.77 -20.70 -7.39
C GLU A 3 -6.16 -19.25 -7.60
N GLN A 4 -6.52 -18.89 -8.85
CA GLN A 4 -6.99 -17.55 -9.17
C GLN A 4 -8.46 -17.40 -8.79
N LEU A 5 -8.76 -16.34 -8.04
CA LEU A 5 -10.12 -15.98 -7.65
C LEU A 5 -10.59 -14.73 -8.40
N ASN A 6 -11.89 -14.63 -8.58
CA ASN A 6 -12.54 -13.36 -8.91
C ASN A 6 -12.90 -12.57 -7.62
N VAL A 7 -13.33 -11.32 -7.80
CA VAL A 7 -13.72 -10.41 -6.71
C VAL A 7 -14.77 -11.04 -5.78
N GLN A 8 -15.81 -11.67 -6.35
CA GLN A 8 -16.87 -12.28 -5.55
C GLN A 8 -16.38 -13.44 -4.69
N GLN A 9 -15.56 -14.33 -5.28
CA GLN A 9 -14.96 -15.46 -4.55
C GLN A 9 -14.00 -15.00 -3.43
N MET A 10 -13.23 -13.92 -3.67
CA MET A 10 -12.36 -13.32 -2.65
C MET A 10 -13.19 -12.76 -1.49
N ALA A 11 -14.26 -12.04 -1.80
CA ALA A 11 -15.19 -11.51 -0.80
C ALA A 11 -15.84 -12.63 0.03
N GLU A 12 -16.29 -13.72 -0.60
CA GLU A 12 -16.86 -14.88 0.09
C GLU A 12 -15.89 -15.53 1.09
N LYS A 13 -14.61 -15.66 0.72
CA LYS A 13 -13.59 -16.20 1.61
C LYS A 13 -13.36 -15.29 2.83
N LEU A 14 -13.27 -13.98 2.61
CA LEU A 14 -13.13 -13.00 3.69
C LEU A 14 -14.36 -12.98 4.61
N LEU A 15 -15.57 -13.10 4.04
CA LEU A 15 -16.81 -13.16 4.81
C LEU A 15 -16.92 -14.44 5.65
N ALA A 16 -16.39 -15.56 5.19
CA ALA A 16 -16.44 -16.85 5.87
C ALA A 16 -15.45 -16.97 7.04
N ALA A 17 -14.41 -16.12 7.09
CA ALA A 17 -13.34 -16.19 8.08
C ALA A 17 -13.53 -15.17 9.21
N ASP A 18 -12.86 -15.42 10.35
CA ASP A 18 -12.64 -14.48 11.44
C ASP A 18 -11.15 -14.56 11.85
N ASN A 19 -10.71 -13.77 12.84
CA ASN A 19 -9.31 -13.71 13.26
C ASN A 19 -8.37 -13.55 12.05
N ILE A 20 -8.54 -12.47 11.29
CA ILE A 20 -7.87 -12.23 10.02
C ILE A 20 -6.60 -11.43 10.24
N LEU A 21 -5.44 -12.00 9.85
CA LEU A 21 -4.18 -11.29 9.85
C LEU A 21 -3.90 -10.73 8.46
N ILE A 22 -3.77 -9.39 8.36
CA ILE A 22 -3.50 -8.69 7.11
C ILE A 22 -2.01 -8.37 7.04
N LEU A 23 -1.32 -8.87 6.03
CA LEU A 23 0.11 -8.65 5.81
C LEU A 23 0.34 -7.56 4.77
N CYS A 24 1.16 -6.58 5.14
CA CYS A 24 1.72 -5.55 4.26
C CYS A 24 3.19 -5.89 3.94
N HIS A 25 3.74 -5.35 2.83
CA HIS A 25 5.15 -5.54 2.50
C HIS A 25 6.09 -4.69 3.40
N LYS A 26 7.38 -5.09 3.46
CA LYS A 26 8.43 -4.28 4.10
C LYS A 26 8.58 -2.95 3.36
N ASN A 27 9.10 -1.92 4.05
CA ASN A 27 9.14 -0.55 3.54
C ASN A 27 7.76 -0.14 2.99
N PRO A 28 6.72 -0.15 3.84
CA PRO A 28 5.35 -0.05 3.37
C PRO A 28 5.06 1.30 2.75
N ASP A 29 4.57 1.28 1.52
CA ASP A 29 4.12 2.45 0.77
C ASP A 29 2.62 2.75 0.96
N GLY A 30 2.10 3.68 0.14
CA GLY A 30 0.71 4.10 0.26
C GLY A 30 -0.30 3.05 -0.15
N ASP A 31 0.02 2.17 -1.13
CA ASP A 31 -0.94 1.18 -1.60
C ASP A 31 -1.06 0.02 -0.59
N THR A 32 0.05 -0.55 -0.14
CA THR A 32 -0.02 -1.63 0.86
C THR A 32 -0.61 -1.16 2.20
N VAL A 33 -0.26 0.07 2.69
CA VAL A 33 -0.81 0.63 3.93
C VAL A 33 -2.29 1.00 3.77
N GLY A 34 -2.63 1.65 2.66
CA GLY A 34 -4.00 2.01 2.35
C GLY A 34 -4.91 0.79 2.23
N CYS A 35 -4.48 -0.22 1.48
CA CYS A 35 -5.20 -1.48 1.33
C CYS A 35 -5.33 -2.22 2.65
N GLY A 36 -4.23 -2.40 3.40
CA GLY A 36 -4.24 -3.07 4.70
C GLY A 36 -5.19 -2.42 5.69
N SER A 37 -5.17 -1.08 5.74
CA SER A 37 -6.04 -0.30 6.62
C SER A 37 -7.51 -0.34 6.17
N ALA A 38 -7.78 -0.19 4.88
CA ALA A 38 -9.16 -0.25 4.35
C ALA A 38 -9.79 -1.62 4.60
N LEU A 39 -9.06 -2.71 4.35
CA LEU A 39 -9.53 -4.06 4.64
C LEU A 39 -9.79 -4.27 6.14
N TYR A 40 -8.88 -3.79 6.98
CA TYR A 40 -9.06 -3.83 8.44
C TYR A 40 -10.38 -3.17 8.86
N TYR A 41 -10.65 -1.93 8.41
CA TYR A 41 -11.88 -1.23 8.78
C TYR A 41 -13.14 -1.86 8.17
N ALA A 42 -13.04 -2.41 6.96
CA ALA A 42 -14.14 -3.14 6.36
C ALA A 42 -14.50 -4.40 7.17
N LEU A 43 -13.49 -5.15 7.63
CA LEU A 43 -13.69 -6.33 8.47
C LEU A 43 -14.23 -5.95 9.86
N LEU A 44 -13.76 -4.84 10.43
CA LEU A 44 -14.26 -4.32 11.71
C LEU A 44 -15.74 -3.93 11.60
N ALA A 45 -16.18 -3.35 10.49
CA ALA A 45 -17.60 -3.02 10.24
C ALA A 45 -18.50 -4.27 10.20
N LEU A 46 -17.92 -5.44 9.92
CA LEU A 46 -18.59 -6.75 9.98
C LEU A 46 -18.41 -7.45 11.33
N GLU A 47 -17.95 -6.73 12.36
CA GLU A 47 -17.70 -7.24 13.72
C GLU A 47 -16.68 -8.38 13.76
N LYS A 48 -15.77 -8.46 12.76
CA LYS A 48 -14.71 -9.47 12.70
C LYS A 48 -13.45 -9.02 13.45
N HIS A 49 -12.69 -9.99 13.96
CA HIS A 49 -11.38 -9.73 14.52
C HIS A 49 -10.34 -9.66 13.39
N ALA A 50 -9.68 -8.53 13.28
CA ALA A 50 -8.61 -8.33 12.30
C ALA A 50 -7.49 -7.47 12.89
N ALA A 51 -6.30 -7.59 12.33
CA ALA A 51 -5.18 -6.70 12.60
C ALA A 51 -4.20 -6.69 11.43
N VAL A 52 -3.43 -5.61 11.31
CA VAL A 52 -2.42 -5.43 10.27
C VAL A 52 -1.03 -5.74 10.83
N LEU A 53 -0.21 -6.45 10.07
CA LEU A 53 1.17 -6.74 10.40
C LEU A 53 2.08 -6.35 9.24
N CYS A 54 3.11 -5.56 9.56
CA CYS A 54 4.19 -5.18 8.67
C CYS A 54 5.53 -5.40 9.38
N ALA A 55 6.57 -5.78 8.64
CA ALA A 55 7.91 -5.94 9.20
C ALA A 55 8.51 -4.60 9.65
N ASP A 56 8.21 -3.53 8.94
CA ASP A 56 8.72 -2.20 9.20
C ASP A 56 7.61 -1.28 9.75
N PRO A 57 7.99 -0.19 10.43
CA PRO A 57 7.02 0.82 10.87
C PRO A 57 6.27 1.44 9.70
N ILE A 58 4.99 1.73 9.90
CA ILE A 58 4.21 2.52 8.95
C ILE A 58 4.77 3.95 8.94
N PRO A 59 5.17 4.50 7.77
CA PRO A 59 5.66 5.87 7.67
C PRO A 59 4.69 6.91 8.23
N GLY A 60 5.23 7.94 8.89
CA GLY A 60 4.43 8.95 9.59
C GLY A 60 3.39 9.66 8.71
N ARG A 61 3.66 9.80 7.40
CA ARG A 61 2.71 10.38 6.43
C ARG A 61 1.43 9.55 6.25
N TYR A 62 1.46 8.25 6.59
CA TYR A 62 0.30 7.35 6.55
C TYR A 62 -0.31 7.11 7.94
N ALA A 63 0.17 7.79 8.99
CA ALA A 63 -0.31 7.57 10.37
C ALA A 63 -1.81 7.82 10.54
N PHE A 64 -2.42 8.62 9.69
CA PHE A 64 -3.86 8.88 9.71
C PHE A 64 -4.71 7.64 9.41
N THR A 65 -4.17 6.64 8.68
CA THR A 65 -4.87 5.39 8.39
C THR A 65 -5.13 4.56 9.64
N ASN A 66 -4.26 4.66 10.64
CA ASN A 66 -4.38 4.17 12.01
C ASN A 66 -5.03 2.78 12.17
N PRO A 67 -4.61 1.74 11.44
CA PRO A 67 -5.13 0.40 11.64
C PRO A 67 -4.63 -0.18 12.97
N ARG A 68 -5.35 -1.16 13.51
CA ARG A 68 -4.84 -1.92 14.64
C ARG A 68 -3.65 -2.78 14.19
N LEU A 69 -2.49 -2.51 14.76
CA LEU A 69 -1.30 -3.33 14.50
C LEU A 69 -1.34 -4.61 15.36
N PHE A 70 -1.04 -5.73 14.73
CA PHE A 70 -1.01 -7.04 15.36
C PHE A 70 0.14 -7.16 16.35
N LYS A 71 -0.18 -7.63 17.56
CA LYS A 71 0.78 -7.85 18.67
C LYS A 71 0.70 -9.27 19.26
N GLY A 72 0.10 -10.21 18.49
CA GLY A 72 -0.08 -11.58 18.97
C GLY A 72 -1.31 -11.79 19.85
N GLU A 73 -2.33 -10.94 19.75
CA GLU A 73 -3.51 -10.98 20.58
C GLU A 73 -4.54 -12.05 20.20
N PHE A 74 -4.39 -12.67 19.04
CA PHE A 74 -5.21 -13.81 18.61
C PHE A 74 -4.40 -14.75 17.71
N GLU A 75 -4.83 -16.01 17.57
CA GLU A 75 -4.30 -16.93 16.57
C GLU A 75 -5.03 -16.70 15.25
N PRO A 76 -4.31 -16.33 14.16
CA PRO A 76 -4.95 -16.08 12.88
C PRO A 76 -5.64 -17.34 12.32
N GLN A 77 -6.90 -17.22 11.93
CA GLN A 77 -7.62 -18.25 11.18
C GLN A 77 -7.20 -18.23 9.70
N ILE A 78 -7.02 -17.04 9.15
CA ILE A 78 -6.47 -16.83 7.81
C ILE A 78 -5.47 -15.67 7.80
N VAL A 79 -4.52 -15.78 6.88
CA VAL A 79 -3.50 -14.77 6.57
C VAL A 79 -3.76 -14.21 5.18
N VAL A 80 -3.96 -12.90 5.08
CA VAL A 80 -4.28 -12.19 3.85
C VAL A 80 -3.15 -11.22 3.52
N ALA A 81 -2.53 -11.33 2.37
CA ALA A 81 -1.56 -10.37 1.87
C ALA A 81 -2.25 -9.35 0.94
N VAL A 82 -1.90 -8.08 1.08
CA VAL A 82 -2.38 -7.01 0.20
C VAL A 82 -1.20 -6.27 -0.42
N ASP A 83 -1.21 -6.16 -1.74
CA ASP A 83 -0.18 -5.47 -2.50
C ASP A 83 1.24 -6.05 -2.27
N VAL A 84 1.37 -7.37 -2.33
CA VAL A 84 2.65 -8.06 -2.14
C VAL A 84 2.92 -9.02 -3.28
N ALA A 85 3.89 -8.71 -4.14
CA ALA A 85 4.19 -9.51 -5.32
C ALA A 85 4.93 -10.82 -5.01
N SER A 86 5.67 -10.91 -3.89
CA SER A 86 6.46 -12.08 -3.56
C SER A 86 6.79 -12.18 -2.07
N VAL A 87 7.11 -13.40 -1.61
CA VAL A 87 7.44 -13.67 -0.20
C VAL A 87 8.61 -12.83 0.32
N GLN A 88 9.57 -12.50 -0.54
CA GLN A 88 10.76 -11.71 -0.18
C GLN A 88 10.41 -10.27 0.23
N LEU A 89 9.23 -9.79 -0.17
CA LEU A 89 8.77 -8.45 0.16
C LEU A 89 8.14 -8.34 1.55
N PHE A 90 7.85 -9.44 2.22
CA PHE A 90 7.29 -9.35 3.59
C PHE A 90 8.30 -8.83 4.62
N GLY A 91 9.61 -9.07 4.44
CA GLY A 91 10.63 -8.71 5.41
C GLY A 91 10.68 -9.65 6.62
N GLU A 92 11.54 -9.31 7.60
CA GLU A 92 11.86 -10.20 8.74
C GLU A 92 11.47 -9.59 10.11
N GLY A 93 11.07 -8.31 10.14
CA GLY A 93 10.71 -7.61 11.38
C GLY A 93 9.39 -8.07 11.99
N ASN A 94 9.15 -7.65 13.23
CA ASN A 94 7.86 -7.80 13.96
C ASN A 94 7.26 -9.22 13.98
N GLY A 95 8.08 -10.28 13.78
CA GLY A 95 7.63 -11.66 13.77
C GLY A 95 6.90 -12.10 12.49
N VAL A 96 6.92 -11.28 11.45
CA VAL A 96 6.30 -11.58 10.13
C VAL A 96 6.65 -12.98 9.59
N PRO A 97 7.92 -13.47 9.67
CA PRO A 97 8.28 -14.76 9.09
C PRO A 97 7.50 -15.98 9.62
N GLN A 98 6.92 -15.89 10.81
CA GLN A 98 6.11 -16.99 11.36
C GLN A 98 4.76 -17.11 10.65
N TYR A 99 4.25 -16.04 10.05
CA TYR A 99 2.95 -15.98 9.35
C TYR A 99 3.08 -16.08 7.83
N THR A 100 4.27 -15.92 7.25
CA THR A 100 4.50 -15.96 5.80
C THR A 100 4.83 -17.36 5.26
N ARG A 101 4.90 -18.37 6.14
CA ARG A 101 5.09 -19.78 5.73
C ARG A 101 3.90 -20.33 4.95
N HIS A 102 2.71 -19.83 5.25
CA HIS A 102 1.47 -20.13 4.56
C HIS A 102 0.64 -18.85 4.53
N VAL A 103 0.36 -18.37 3.34
CA VAL A 103 -0.52 -17.24 3.11
C VAL A 103 -1.76 -17.76 2.40
N ASP A 104 -2.91 -17.57 2.99
CA ASP A 104 -4.17 -18.11 2.47
C ASP A 104 -4.66 -17.30 1.27
N LEU A 105 -4.71 -15.96 1.41
CA LEU A 105 -5.25 -15.06 0.40
C LEU A 105 -4.23 -13.99 0.00
N CYS A 106 -4.24 -13.61 -1.28
CA CYS A 106 -3.48 -12.47 -1.79
C CYS A 106 -4.38 -11.61 -2.70
N ILE A 107 -4.36 -10.30 -2.48
CA ILE A 107 -4.99 -9.31 -3.37
C ILE A 107 -3.85 -8.43 -3.89
N ASP A 108 -3.58 -8.50 -5.20
CA ASP A 108 -2.39 -7.87 -5.78
C ASP A 108 -2.63 -7.42 -7.23
N HIS A 109 -1.91 -6.40 -7.66
CA HIS A 109 -1.95 -5.88 -9.02
C HIS A 109 -0.63 -6.06 -9.78
N HIS A 110 0.40 -6.59 -9.15
CA HIS A 110 1.70 -6.76 -9.79
C HIS A 110 1.67 -7.92 -10.79
N ALA A 111 1.89 -7.65 -12.07
CA ALA A 111 1.96 -8.69 -13.12
C ALA A 111 3.05 -9.76 -12.86
N GLY A 112 4.06 -9.44 -12.04
CA GLY A 112 5.12 -10.33 -11.61
C GLY A 112 4.83 -11.11 -10.33
N ASN A 113 3.58 -11.15 -9.85
CA ASN A 113 3.22 -11.90 -8.65
C ASN A 113 3.66 -13.37 -8.75
N SER A 114 4.34 -13.85 -7.73
CA SER A 114 4.98 -15.18 -7.74
C SER A 114 4.01 -16.34 -7.44
N GLY A 115 2.74 -16.08 -7.16
CA GLY A 115 1.72 -17.08 -6.86
C GLY A 115 2.00 -17.85 -5.57
N TYR A 116 2.46 -17.18 -4.54
CA TYR A 116 2.87 -17.78 -3.26
C TYR A 116 1.70 -18.09 -2.31
N ALA A 117 0.57 -17.37 -2.45
CA ALA A 117 -0.62 -17.61 -1.65
C ALA A 117 -1.42 -18.81 -2.18
N GLU A 118 -2.24 -19.41 -1.31
CA GLU A 118 -3.14 -20.50 -1.73
C GLU A 118 -4.14 -20.00 -2.77
N PHE A 119 -4.75 -18.86 -2.51
CA PHE A 119 -5.70 -18.19 -3.41
C PHE A 119 -5.27 -16.75 -3.70
N THR A 120 -5.39 -16.32 -4.95
CA THR A 120 -4.97 -14.97 -5.36
C THR A 120 -6.03 -14.30 -6.23
N LEU A 121 -6.40 -13.07 -5.88
CA LEU A 121 -7.05 -12.12 -6.78
C LEU A 121 -5.95 -11.25 -7.38
N LEU A 122 -5.67 -11.44 -8.67
CA LEU A 122 -4.62 -10.71 -9.38
C LEU A 122 -5.16 -10.07 -10.65
N ASP A 123 -4.98 -8.78 -10.79
CA ASP A 123 -5.14 -8.07 -12.06
C ASP A 123 -3.92 -7.18 -12.34
N GLY A 124 -2.95 -7.70 -13.08
CA GLY A 124 -1.76 -6.95 -13.51
C GLY A 124 -2.04 -5.76 -14.42
N SER A 125 -3.31 -5.49 -14.74
CA SER A 125 -3.74 -4.33 -15.50
C SER A 125 -4.32 -3.20 -14.63
N ALA A 126 -4.63 -3.47 -13.36
CA ALA A 126 -5.04 -2.45 -12.40
C ALA A 126 -3.89 -1.49 -12.09
N ALA A 127 -4.18 -0.24 -11.80
CA ALA A 127 -3.16 0.76 -11.52
C ALA A 127 -2.65 0.67 -10.06
N ALA A 128 -3.41 0.05 -9.17
CA ALA A 128 -3.13 -0.14 -7.75
C ALA A 128 -3.92 -1.33 -7.21
N ALA A 129 -3.45 -1.99 -6.16
CA ALA A 129 -4.22 -3.01 -5.45
C ALA A 129 -5.50 -2.42 -4.81
N ALA A 130 -5.48 -1.13 -4.52
CA ALA A 130 -6.64 -0.39 -4.01
C ALA A 130 -7.86 -0.43 -4.96
N GLU A 131 -7.68 -0.50 -6.29
CA GLU A 131 -8.80 -0.70 -7.23
C GLU A 131 -9.50 -2.03 -6.98
N LEU A 132 -8.73 -3.11 -6.86
CA LEU A 132 -9.26 -4.45 -6.62
C LEU A 132 -9.91 -4.57 -5.25
N LEU A 133 -9.26 -4.00 -4.23
CA LEU A 133 -9.78 -4.06 -2.88
C LEU A 133 -11.07 -3.24 -2.71
N TYR A 134 -11.21 -2.11 -3.41
CA TYR A 134 -12.46 -1.37 -3.48
C TYR A 134 -13.61 -2.29 -3.96
N GLU A 135 -13.40 -3.02 -5.04
CA GLU A 135 -14.41 -3.95 -5.59
C GLU A 135 -14.72 -5.10 -4.60
N VAL A 136 -13.68 -5.64 -3.93
CA VAL A 136 -13.86 -6.70 -2.92
C VAL A 136 -14.71 -6.19 -1.75
N ILE A 137 -14.41 -4.99 -1.21
CA ILE A 137 -15.18 -4.42 -0.10
C ILE A 137 -16.64 -4.17 -0.51
N CYS A 138 -16.87 -3.68 -1.74
CA CYS A 138 -18.23 -3.54 -2.29
C CYS A 138 -18.94 -4.90 -2.39
N ALA A 139 -18.25 -5.96 -2.84
CA ALA A 139 -18.80 -7.31 -2.94
C ALA A 139 -19.06 -7.95 -1.56
N MET A 140 -18.38 -7.51 -0.52
CA MET A 140 -18.68 -7.87 0.88
C MET A 140 -19.90 -7.13 1.43
N HIS A 141 -20.52 -6.23 0.65
CA HIS A 141 -21.63 -5.37 1.06
C HIS A 141 -21.32 -4.47 2.25
N VAL A 142 -20.06 -4.05 2.41
CA VAL A 142 -19.63 -3.09 3.41
C VAL A 142 -19.75 -1.68 2.84
N GLU A 143 -20.30 -0.76 3.64
CA GLU A 143 -20.34 0.65 3.30
C GLU A 143 -18.93 1.23 3.25
N ILE A 144 -18.58 1.91 2.18
CA ILE A 144 -17.33 2.67 2.07
C ILE A 144 -17.50 3.95 2.87
N THR A 145 -17.06 3.92 4.13
CA THR A 145 -17.03 5.12 4.98
C THR A 145 -15.98 6.12 4.48
N PRO A 146 -16.05 7.42 4.84
CA PRO A 146 -15.01 8.38 4.49
C PRO A 146 -13.60 7.92 4.86
N HIS A 147 -13.43 7.25 5.99
CA HIS A 147 -12.12 6.74 6.42
C HIS A 147 -11.62 5.56 5.56
N ILE A 148 -12.49 4.62 5.20
CA ILE A 148 -12.14 3.56 4.23
C ILE A 148 -11.81 4.18 2.88
N ALA A 149 -12.56 5.20 2.45
CA ALA A 149 -12.31 5.93 1.21
C ALA A 149 -10.96 6.65 1.23
N ASP A 150 -10.58 7.28 2.33
CA ASP A 150 -9.26 7.90 2.51
C ASP A 150 -8.12 6.89 2.39
N CYS A 151 -8.28 5.72 3.01
CA CYS A 151 -7.29 4.64 2.93
C CYS A 151 -7.12 4.14 1.48
N LEU A 152 -8.23 3.83 0.78
CA LEU A 152 -8.19 3.36 -0.60
C LEU A 152 -7.69 4.44 -1.57
N TYR A 153 -8.09 5.70 -1.37
CA TYR A 153 -7.61 6.81 -2.19
C TYR A 153 -6.10 7.03 -2.02
N THR A 154 -5.58 6.81 -0.81
CA THR A 154 -4.13 6.86 -0.56
C THR A 154 -3.40 5.86 -1.44
N GLY A 155 -3.81 4.57 -1.42
CA GLY A 155 -3.21 3.56 -2.29
C GLY A 155 -3.30 3.94 -3.77
N LEU A 156 -4.50 4.27 -4.21
CA LEU A 156 -4.76 4.61 -5.60
C LEU A 156 -3.93 5.81 -6.08
N SER A 157 -3.83 6.86 -5.28
CA SER A 157 -3.13 8.09 -5.65
C SER A 157 -1.61 7.93 -5.59
N THR A 158 -1.06 7.19 -4.63
CA THR A 158 0.39 6.98 -4.52
C THR A 158 0.91 6.13 -5.67
N ASP A 159 0.26 5.01 -5.99
CA ASP A 159 0.68 4.08 -7.06
C ASP A 159 0.52 4.64 -8.48
N THR A 160 -0.29 5.67 -8.60
CA THR A 160 -0.48 6.40 -9.87
C THR A 160 0.33 7.70 -9.95
N GLY A 161 1.12 8.02 -8.93
CA GLY A 161 1.82 9.30 -8.84
C GLY A 161 0.86 10.49 -8.94
N CYS A 162 -0.25 10.43 -8.21
CA CYS A 162 -1.37 11.36 -8.32
C CYS A 162 -1.94 11.41 -9.75
N PHE A 163 -2.22 10.22 -10.30
CA PHE A 163 -2.83 10.02 -11.64
C PHE A 163 -1.96 10.47 -12.83
N LYS A 164 -0.64 10.59 -12.64
CA LYS A 164 0.30 11.01 -13.69
C LYS A 164 0.94 9.84 -14.44
N PHE A 165 1.00 8.65 -13.82
CA PHE A 165 1.70 7.51 -14.41
C PHE A 165 0.87 6.85 -15.53
N SER A 166 1.56 6.15 -16.42
CA SER A 166 0.94 5.46 -17.56
C SER A 166 0.05 4.28 -17.18
N SER A 167 0.15 3.79 -15.94
CA SER A 167 -0.75 2.79 -15.35
C SER A 167 -2.16 3.33 -15.14
N THR A 168 -2.32 4.66 -14.99
CA THR A 168 -3.62 5.31 -14.78
C THR A 168 -4.55 5.09 -15.97
N LYS A 169 -5.74 4.55 -15.70
CA LYS A 169 -6.78 4.24 -16.69
C LYS A 169 -8.09 4.96 -16.39
N ALA A 170 -9.07 4.81 -17.26
CA ALA A 170 -10.41 5.31 -17.02
C ALA A 170 -11.05 4.63 -15.78
N SER A 171 -10.81 3.33 -15.57
CA SER A 171 -11.25 2.60 -14.35
C SER A 171 -10.70 3.24 -13.08
N THR A 172 -9.41 3.60 -13.08
CA THR A 172 -8.73 4.28 -11.96
C THR A 172 -9.45 5.58 -11.58
N HIS A 173 -9.77 6.41 -12.56
CA HIS A 173 -10.53 7.65 -12.32
C HIS A 173 -11.98 7.40 -11.88
N ILE A 174 -12.62 6.33 -12.37
CA ILE A 174 -13.97 5.94 -11.93
C ILE A 174 -13.93 5.50 -10.45
N THR A 175 -12.93 4.71 -10.06
CA THR A 175 -12.74 4.31 -8.66
C THR A 175 -12.46 5.54 -7.79
N ALA A 176 -11.57 6.43 -8.21
CA ALA A 176 -11.31 7.69 -7.51
C ALA A 176 -12.60 8.53 -7.33
N ALA A 177 -13.42 8.67 -8.38
CA ALA A 177 -14.68 9.39 -8.30
C ALA A 177 -15.63 8.79 -7.26
N LYS A 178 -15.74 7.45 -7.21
CA LYS A 178 -16.56 6.75 -6.22
C LYS A 178 -16.04 6.93 -4.79
N LEU A 179 -14.73 6.95 -4.59
CA LEU A 179 -14.12 7.24 -3.29
C LEU A 179 -14.40 8.69 -2.86
N MET A 180 -14.37 9.64 -3.80
CA MET A 180 -14.77 11.03 -3.53
C MET A 180 -16.26 11.14 -3.17
N GLU A 181 -17.14 10.42 -3.86
CA GLU A 181 -18.58 10.34 -3.53
C GLU A 181 -18.81 9.72 -2.14
N ALA A 182 -17.96 8.78 -1.72
CA ALA A 182 -17.96 8.20 -0.38
C ALA A 182 -17.36 9.12 0.70
N GLY A 183 -16.85 10.29 0.32
CA GLY A 183 -16.37 11.33 1.24
C GLY A 183 -14.87 11.32 1.48
N ALA A 184 -14.05 10.78 0.56
CA ALA A 184 -12.60 10.88 0.68
C ALA A 184 -12.13 12.35 0.71
N HIS A 185 -11.22 12.68 1.63
CA HIS A 185 -10.66 14.02 1.85
C HIS A 185 -9.51 14.32 0.88
N VAL A 186 -9.83 14.32 -0.43
CA VAL A 186 -8.85 14.32 -1.54
C VAL A 186 -7.88 15.50 -1.49
N GLU A 187 -8.35 16.71 -1.17
CA GLU A 187 -7.49 17.90 -1.08
C GLU A 187 -6.43 17.75 0.02
N GLU A 188 -6.87 17.30 1.20
CA GLU A 188 -6.00 17.11 2.36
C GLU A 188 -5.00 15.97 2.10
N LEU A 189 -5.48 14.86 1.52
CA LEU A 189 -4.62 13.71 1.18
C LEU A 189 -3.57 14.07 0.12
N ASN A 190 -3.97 14.75 -0.95
CA ASN A 190 -3.01 15.16 -1.99
C ASN A 190 -1.98 16.14 -1.45
N THR A 191 -2.41 17.10 -0.62
CA THR A 191 -1.48 18.03 0.06
C THR A 191 -0.51 17.28 0.96
N LEU A 192 -1.01 16.35 1.79
CA LEU A 192 -0.18 15.57 2.70
C LEU A 192 0.81 14.67 1.96
N LEU A 193 0.34 13.96 0.94
CA LEU A 193 1.12 12.90 0.27
C LEU A 193 2.11 13.45 -0.77
N PHE A 194 1.75 14.55 -1.47
CA PHE A 194 2.54 15.01 -2.63
C PHE A 194 3.12 16.41 -2.49
N ASP A 195 2.49 17.29 -1.71
CA ASP A 195 2.91 18.70 -1.63
C ASP A 195 3.62 19.01 -0.32
N THR A 196 3.43 18.21 0.73
CA THR A 196 4.09 18.40 2.03
C THR A 196 5.44 17.71 2.07
N LYS A 197 6.48 18.46 2.39
CA LYS A 197 7.84 17.94 2.59
C LYS A 197 8.38 18.36 3.94
N SER A 198 9.04 17.43 4.64
CA SER A 198 9.77 17.77 5.85
C SER A 198 10.94 18.71 5.54
N ARG A 199 11.38 19.47 6.53
CA ARG A 199 12.56 20.34 6.39
C ARG A 199 13.81 19.50 6.05
N GLU A 200 13.91 18.36 6.65
CA GLU A 200 14.99 17.38 6.47
C GLU A 200 14.99 16.84 5.03
N ARG A 201 13.84 16.49 4.48
CA ARG A 201 13.69 16.10 3.07
C ARG A 201 14.07 17.23 2.13
N MET A 202 13.63 18.44 2.38
CA MET A 202 14.00 19.61 1.55
C MET A 202 15.51 19.85 1.54
N GLU A 203 16.17 19.66 2.69
CA GLU A 203 17.62 19.80 2.78
C GLU A 203 18.35 18.66 2.04
N ALA A 204 17.90 17.42 2.16
CA ALA A 204 18.43 16.29 1.40
C ALA A 204 18.29 16.50 -0.12
N GLU A 205 17.12 16.96 -0.58
CA GLU A 205 16.91 17.31 -2.00
C GLU A 205 17.84 18.45 -2.45
N ARG A 206 18.07 19.44 -1.61
CA ARG A 206 19.02 20.55 -1.91
C ARG A 206 20.43 20.01 -2.09
N ILE A 207 20.89 19.12 -1.20
CA ILE A 207 22.22 18.49 -1.29
C ILE A 207 22.30 17.65 -2.58
N ALA A 208 21.30 16.80 -2.84
CA ALA A 208 21.28 15.94 -4.02
C ALA A 208 21.34 16.75 -5.33
N ARG A 209 20.65 17.90 -5.41
CA ARG A 209 20.70 18.78 -6.59
C ARG A 209 22.09 19.41 -6.81
N ASN A 210 22.92 19.57 -5.80
CA ASN A 210 24.29 20.01 -5.96
C ASN A 210 25.19 18.94 -6.62
N HIS A 211 24.77 17.68 -6.62
CA HIS A 211 25.43 16.56 -7.28
C HIS A 211 24.88 16.27 -8.67
N LEU A 212 24.10 17.20 -9.25
CA LEU A 212 23.56 17.01 -10.60
C LEU A 212 24.68 17.00 -11.63
N GLU A 213 24.82 15.87 -12.29
CA GLU A 213 25.79 15.66 -13.37
C GLU A 213 25.07 15.30 -14.67
N TYR A 214 25.54 15.84 -15.78
CA TYR A 214 25.01 15.51 -17.11
C TYR A 214 25.99 14.64 -17.89
N HIS A 215 25.49 13.55 -18.46
CA HIS A 215 26.25 12.59 -19.24
C HIS A 215 25.59 12.35 -20.61
N LEU A 216 26.32 11.72 -21.52
CA LEU A 216 25.84 11.35 -22.87
C LEU A 216 25.22 12.52 -23.63
N ASP A 217 25.95 13.66 -23.70
CA ASP A 217 25.51 14.89 -24.36
C ASP A 217 24.15 15.41 -23.80
N GLY A 218 23.96 15.35 -22.49
CA GLY A 218 22.77 15.83 -21.80
C GLY A 218 21.58 14.88 -21.85
N ARG A 219 21.73 13.68 -22.42
CA ARG A 219 20.66 12.67 -22.46
C ARG A 219 20.51 11.86 -21.18
N CYS A 220 21.47 11.94 -20.27
CA CYS A 220 21.44 11.31 -18.97
C CYS A 220 21.77 12.37 -17.92
N ALA A 221 20.94 12.49 -16.90
CA ALA A 221 21.21 13.27 -15.69
C ALA A 221 21.35 12.29 -14.51
N LEU A 222 22.41 12.45 -13.75
CA LEU A 222 22.65 11.72 -12.51
C LEU A 222 22.48 12.68 -11.32
N ILE A 223 21.73 12.25 -10.33
CA ILE A 223 21.59 12.93 -9.04
C ILE A 223 21.74 11.86 -7.95
N TYR A 224 22.45 12.17 -6.88
CA TYR A 224 22.67 11.21 -5.82
C TYR A 224 22.87 11.89 -4.45
N LEU A 225 22.73 11.09 -3.40
CA LEU A 225 23.16 11.39 -2.04
C LEU A 225 24.13 10.32 -1.59
N THR A 226 25.18 10.72 -0.94
CA THR A 226 26.06 9.78 -0.23
C THR A 226 25.43 9.38 1.09
N ARG A 227 25.86 8.25 1.65
CA ARG A 227 25.39 7.77 2.95
C ARG A 227 25.63 8.80 4.06
N ASP A 228 26.80 9.43 4.08
CA ASP A 228 27.13 10.45 5.07
C ASP A 228 26.20 11.68 4.96
N GLU A 229 25.81 12.06 3.75
CA GLU A 229 24.89 13.19 3.53
C GLU A 229 23.46 12.85 3.95
N ILE A 230 23.02 11.62 3.76
CA ILE A 230 21.73 11.14 4.29
C ILE A 230 21.74 11.23 5.82
N GLU A 231 22.79 10.72 6.46
CA GLU A 231 22.94 10.79 7.92
C GLU A 231 22.99 12.24 8.44
N GLN A 232 23.72 13.13 7.76
CA GLN A 232 23.83 14.55 8.12
C GLN A 232 22.53 15.32 7.94
N SER A 233 21.77 15.03 6.90
CA SER A 233 20.47 15.67 6.62
C SER A 233 19.40 15.29 7.65
N ARG A 234 19.58 14.15 8.35
CA ARG A 234 18.61 13.57 9.28
C ARG A 234 17.25 13.24 8.63
N VAL A 235 17.22 13.14 7.31
CA VAL A 235 16.01 12.75 6.59
C VAL A 235 15.69 11.29 6.93
N ASP A 236 14.40 11.00 7.11
CA ASP A 236 13.95 9.62 7.21
C ASP A 236 14.20 8.93 5.85
N PRO A 237 14.94 7.81 5.79
CA PRO A 237 15.12 7.08 4.55
C PRO A 237 13.81 6.76 3.81
N ALA A 238 12.73 6.50 4.54
CA ALA A 238 11.39 6.30 3.98
C ALA A 238 10.86 7.52 3.22
N ASP A 239 11.30 8.74 3.57
CA ASP A 239 10.94 9.96 2.86
C ASP A 239 11.73 10.16 1.54
N LEU A 240 12.77 9.36 1.29
CA LEU A 240 13.59 9.42 0.07
C LEU A 240 13.20 8.39 -0.99
N GLU A 241 12.34 7.43 -0.66
CA GLU A 241 11.97 6.33 -1.57
C GLU A 241 11.01 6.75 -2.69
N GLU A 242 10.45 7.95 -2.65
CA GLU A 242 9.73 8.47 -3.82
C GLU A 242 10.70 8.73 -4.97
N PRO A 243 10.43 8.19 -6.16
CA PRO A 243 11.26 8.47 -7.32
C PRO A 243 11.33 9.97 -7.54
N VAL A 244 12.53 10.49 -7.72
CA VAL A 244 12.76 11.86 -8.17
C VAL A 244 12.26 11.92 -9.60
N SER A 245 10.99 12.24 -9.77
CA SER A 245 10.35 12.43 -11.07
C SER A 245 10.44 13.87 -11.55
#